data_5e185dae1968853a3399a1221c9270a8
#
_entry.id   5e185dae1968853a3399a1221c9270a8
#
_cell.length_a   1.000
_cell.length_b   1.000
_cell.length_c   1.000
_cell.angle_alpha   90.00
_cell.angle_beta   90.00
_cell.angle_gamma   90.00
#
_symmetry.space_group_name_H-M   'P 1'
#
loop_
_entity.id
_entity.type
_entity.pdbx_description
1 polymer ?
#
loop_
_entity_poly.entity_id
_entity_poly.type
_entity_poly.pdbx_seq_one_letter_code
_entity_poly.pdbx_strand_id
1 'polypeptide(L)'
;MRNYIGRTPLTHLGHDWEDLMIVTTTNTIDGHTIREYCGIVFGEVITGVNMFRDIGASFRDIFGGRSQGYEEELQNARNEALAEMCRRAENIGANAVVGVDIDYEVIGANNGMLMVSASGTAVVCN
;
A
#
# COMPACT_ATOMS: atom_id res chain seq x y z
N MET A 1 -8.98 -14.66 -1.57
CA MET A 1 -8.13 -13.52 -1.89
C MET A 1 -7.12 -13.30 -0.80
N ARG A 2 -5.92 -13.08 -1.18
CA ARG A 2 -4.89 -12.86 -0.21
C ARG A 2 -4.98 -11.48 0.37
N ASN A 3 -4.70 -11.40 1.64
CA ASN A 3 -4.81 -10.16 2.37
C ASN A 3 -3.46 -9.44 2.37
N TYR A 4 -3.46 -8.22 1.93
CA TYR A 4 -2.23 -7.43 1.93
C TYR A 4 -1.78 -7.03 3.32
N ILE A 5 -2.65 -7.16 4.31
CA ILE A 5 -2.27 -6.80 5.67
C ILE A 5 -1.30 -7.81 6.25
N GLY A 6 -1.47 -9.08 5.96
CA GLY A 6 -0.59 -10.10 6.50
C GLY A 6 0.55 -10.42 5.57
N ARG A 7 0.22 -10.83 4.38
CA ARG A 7 1.20 -11.28 3.41
C ARG A 7 0.83 -10.81 2.03
N THR A 8 1.83 -10.42 1.28
CA THR A 8 1.66 -9.97 -0.09
C THR A 8 2.49 -10.86 -0.99
N PRO A 9 1.90 -11.42 -2.02
CA PRO A 9 2.71 -12.19 -2.98
C PRO A 9 3.70 -11.28 -3.67
N LEU A 10 4.93 -11.73 -3.79
CA LEU A 10 5.95 -10.98 -4.50
C LEU A 10 5.62 -10.86 -5.98
N THR A 11 4.94 -11.85 -6.49
CA THR A 11 4.38 -11.79 -7.83
C THR A 11 2.92 -12.17 -7.72
N HIS A 12 2.12 -11.78 -8.67
CA HIS A 12 0.71 -12.09 -8.60
C HIS A 12 0.34 -13.34 -9.34
N LEU A 13 1.21 -14.26 -9.45
CA LEU A 13 0.92 -15.44 -10.24
C LEU A 13 0.75 -16.70 -9.42
N GLY A 14 0.35 -16.56 -8.18
CA GLY A 14 0.00 -17.71 -7.39
C GLY A 14 1.17 -18.61 -7.07
N HIS A 15 2.23 -18.03 -6.65
CA HIS A 15 3.43 -18.79 -6.35
C HIS A 15 3.39 -19.40 -4.98
N ASP A 16 4.43 -20.13 -4.67
CA ASP A 16 4.58 -20.85 -3.43
C ASP A 16 4.65 -19.91 -2.24
N TRP A 17 4.50 -20.48 -1.08
CA TRP A 17 4.48 -19.72 0.16
C TRP A 17 5.77 -18.93 0.38
N GLU A 18 6.87 -19.43 -0.14
CA GLU A 18 8.15 -18.75 0.01
C GLU A 18 8.18 -17.42 -0.72
N ASP A 19 7.30 -17.24 -1.70
CA ASP A 19 7.26 -16.01 -2.47
C ASP A 19 6.40 -14.95 -1.81
N LEU A 20 5.93 -15.18 -0.60
CA LEU A 20 5.11 -14.22 0.11
C LEU A 20 5.97 -13.32 0.98
N MET A 21 5.71 -12.03 0.90
CA MET A 21 6.38 -11.05 1.73
C MET A 21 5.50 -10.71 2.92
N ILE A 22 6.10 -10.65 4.10
CA ILE A 22 5.38 -10.21 5.29
C ILE A 22 5.41 -8.69 5.31
N VAL A 23 4.23 -8.09 5.40
CA VAL A 23 4.08 -6.63 5.42
C VAL A 23 3.30 -6.30 6.68
N THR A 24 3.85 -5.43 7.52
CA THR A 24 3.24 -5.17 8.81
C THR A 24 3.51 -3.74 9.27
N THR A 25 2.60 -3.20 10.06
CA THR A 25 2.79 -1.89 10.66
C THR A 25 3.60 -1.96 11.95
N THR A 26 3.85 -3.15 12.46
CA THR A 26 4.66 -3.31 13.67
C THR A 26 6.14 -3.16 13.32
N ASN A 27 6.93 -2.90 14.36
CA ASN A 27 8.38 -2.74 14.17
C ASN A 27 9.11 -4.07 14.11
N THR A 28 8.47 -5.13 14.59
CA THR A 28 9.06 -6.46 14.63
C THR A 28 8.01 -7.46 14.14
N ILE A 29 8.46 -8.67 13.87
CA ILE A 29 7.59 -9.74 13.40
C ILE A 29 7.76 -10.91 14.36
N ASP A 30 6.66 -11.30 15.01
CA ASP A 30 6.70 -12.42 15.95
C ASP A 30 7.15 -13.68 15.24
N GLY A 31 8.04 -14.40 15.90
CA GLY A 31 8.55 -15.65 15.35
C GLY A 31 9.65 -15.48 14.32
N HIS A 32 10.06 -14.25 14.07
CA HIS A 32 11.10 -13.97 13.10
C HIS A 32 12.10 -12.99 13.69
N THR A 33 13.35 -13.17 13.31
CA THR A 33 14.41 -12.27 13.73
C THR A 33 14.85 -11.43 12.55
N ILE A 34 14.86 -10.12 12.74
CA ILE A 34 15.37 -9.22 11.71
C ILE A 34 16.88 -9.31 11.73
N ARG A 35 17.45 -9.68 10.60
CA ARG A 35 18.89 -9.86 10.47
C ARG A 35 19.55 -8.69 9.77
N GLU A 36 18.80 -8.00 8.93
CA GLU A 36 19.39 -6.93 8.15
C GLU A 36 18.31 -5.91 7.83
N TYR A 37 18.66 -4.64 7.96
CA TYR A 37 17.81 -3.53 7.53
C TYR A 37 18.31 -3.08 6.16
N CYS A 38 17.44 -3.21 5.16
CA CYS A 38 17.83 -2.92 3.79
C CYS A 38 17.59 -1.45 3.41
N GLY A 39 16.74 -0.76 4.16
CA GLY A 39 16.49 0.64 3.90
C GLY A 39 15.01 0.95 3.82
N ILE A 40 14.71 2.21 3.61
CA ILE A 40 13.33 2.69 3.51
C ILE A 40 12.84 2.47 2.10
N VAL A 41 11.62 1.96 1.99
CA VAL A 41 10.99 1.75 0.69
C VAL A 41 9.65 2.47 0.64
N PHE A 42 9.26 2.85 -0.55
CA PHE A 42 8.04 3.60 -0.79
C PHE A 42 7.27 2.98 -1.94
N GLY A 43 5.97 3.24 -1.94
CA GLY A 43 5.13 3.00 -3.09
C GLY A 43 4.14 4.15 -3.19
N GLU A 44 3.96 4.72 -4.38
CA GLU A 44 3.06 5.85 -4.56
C GLU A 44 2.14 5.60 -5.74
N VAL A 45 0.89 6.04 -5.59
CA VAL A 45 -0.10 5.97 -6.65
C VAL A 45 -0.85 7.29 -6.68
N ILE A 46 -1.04 7.82 -7.87
CA ILE A 46 -1.85 9.01 -8.05
C ILE A 46 -3.05 8.60 -8.88
N THR A 47 -4.25 8.81 -8.32
CA THR A 47 -5.48 8.48 -9.04
C THR A 47 -5.89 9.64 -9.93
N GLY A 48 -6.65 9.30 -10.96
CA GLY A 48 -6.98 10.25 -12.00
C GLY A 48 -7.92 11.36 -11.56
N VAL A 49 -7.81 12.44 -12.31
CA VAL A 49 -8.48 13.69 -11.98
C VAL A 49 -9.99 13.57 -12.06
N ASN A 50 -10.51 12.90 -13.09
CA ASN A 50 -11.96 12.92 -13.33
C ASN A 50 -12.72 12.20 -12.24
N MET A 51 -12.25 11.02 -11.87
CA MET A 51 -12.91 10.26 -10.83
C MET A 51 -12.93 11.02 -9.52
N PHE A 52 -11.78 11.60 -9.17
CA PHE A 52 -11.68 12.27 -7.90
C PHE A 52 -12.44 13.57 -7.88
N ARG A 53 -12.59 14.20 -9.02
CA ARG A 53 -13.40 15.39 -9.12
C ARG A 53 -14.86 15.08 -8.81
N ASP A 54 -15.37 13.98 -9.37
CA ASP A 54 -16.72 13.56 -9.10
C ASP A 54 -16.92 13.23 -7.63
N ILE A 55 -15.93 12.56 -7.06
CA ILE A 55 -15.96 12.24 -5.64
C ILE A 55 -15.94 13.52 -4.82
N GLY A 56 -15.08 14.45 -5.18
CA GLY A 56 -15.00 15.71 -4.47
C GLY A 56 -16.31 16.49 -4.50
N ALA A 57 -16.98 16.47 -5.63
CA ALA A 57 -18.27 17.12 -5.76
C ALA A 57 -19.34 16.44 -4.91
N SER A 58 -19.26 15.13 -4.81
CA SER A 58 -20.24 14.32 -4.10
C SER A 58 -19.96 14.22 -2.62
N PHE A 59 -18.80 14.61 -2.18
CA PHE A 59 -18.40 14.41 -0.80
C PHE A 59 -19.38 15.02 0.19
N ARG A 60 -19.94 16.17 -0.17
CA ARG A 60 -20.91 16.80 0.71
C ARG A 60 -22.21 16.05 0.74
N ASP A 61 -22.58 15.48 -0.38
CA ASP A 61 -23.87 14.80 -0.51
C ASP A 61 -23.87 13.44 0.13
N ILE A 62 -22.69 12.81 0.22
CA ILE A 62 -22.60 11.47 0.78
C ILE A 62 -22.07 11.48 2.19
N PHE A 63 -22.03 12.63 2.81
CA PHE A 63 -21.62 12.72 4.20
C PHE A 63 -22.67 11.99 5.03
N GLY A 64 -22.27 10.90 5.64
CA GLY A 64 -23.22 10.06 6.33
C GLY A 64 -23.65 8.87 5.50
N GLY A 65 -23.34 8.87 4.19
CA GLY A 65 -23.56 7.74 3.32
C GLY A 65 -22.24 7.32 2.70
N ARG A 66 -22.20 6.14 2.15
CA ARG A 66 -20.98 5.63 1.55
C ARG A 66 -21.12 5.57 0.06
N SER A 67 -20.08 5.98 -0.64
CA SER A 67 -19.96 5.78 -2.06
C SER A 67 -19.11 4.55 -2.29
N GLN A 68 -19.72 3.50 -2.78
CA GLN A 68 -19.02 2.25 -2.97
C GLN A 68 -17.93 2.36 -4.01
N GLY A 69 -18.18 3.11 -5.09
CA GLY A 69 -17.17 3.33 -6.10
C GLY A 69 -15.96 4.06 -5.56
N TYR A 70 -16.20 5.00 -4.66
CA TYR A 70 -15.13 5.74 -4.01
C TYR A 70 -14.29 4.81 -3.15
N GLU A 71 -14.96 3.99 -2.35
CA GLU A 71 -14.24 3.08 -1.45
C GLU A 71 -13.42 2.08 -2.23
N GLU A 72 -13.96 1.58 -3.33
CA GLU A 72 -13.23 0.66 -4.17
C GLU A 72 -11.99 1.32 -4.75
N GLU A 73 -12.12 2.56 -5.18
CA GLU A 73 -10.98 3.26 -5.76
C GLU A 73 -9.89 3.49 -4.74
N LEU A 74 -10.28 3.86 -3.52
CA LEU A 74 -9.31 4.03 -2.45
C LEU A 74 -8.60 2.73 -2.11
N GLN A 75 -9.35 1.64 -2.06
CA GLN A 75 -8.77 0.34 -1.78
C GLN A 75 -7.81 -0.08 -2.88
N ASN A 76 -8.19 0.14 -4.12
CA ASN A 76 -7.34 -0.22 -5.25
C ASN A 76 -6.05 0.60 -5.22
N ALA A 77 -6.15 1.89 -4.97
CA ALA A 77 -4.97 2.74 -4.91
C ALA A 77 -4.05 2.34 -3.76
N ARG A 78 -4.63 2.02 -2.61
CA ARG A 78 -3.85 1.59 -1.46
C ARG A 78 -3.12 0.28 -1.76
N ASN A 79 -3.85 -0.67 -2.33
CA ASN A 79 -3.26 -1.96 -2.65
C ASN A 79 -2.16 -1.83 -3.69
N GLU A 80 -2.35 -0.94 -4.63
CA GLU A 80 -1.35 -0.69 -5.66
C GLU A 80 -0.09 -0.06 -5.07
N ALA A 81 -0.27 0.90 -4.16
CA ALA A 81 0.86 1.52 -3.48
C ALA A 81 1.63 0.50 -2.65
N LEU A 82 0.91 -0.38 -1.94
CA LEU A 82 1.55 -1.44 -1.16
C LEU A 82 2.30 -2.41 -2.08
N ALA A 83 1.69 -2.78 -3.19
CA ALA A 83 2.35 -3.71 -4.12
C ALA A 83 3.63 -3.11 -4.69
N GLU A 84 3.59 -1.82 -5.01
CA GLU A 84 4.78 -1.14 -5.50
C GLU A 84 5.89 -1.13 -4.45
N MET A 85 5.54 -0.80 -3.22
CA MET A 85 6.50 -0.80 -2.13
C MET A 85 7.13 -2.18 -1.97
N CYS A 86 6.32 -3.22 -2.04
CA CYS A 86 6.82 -4.58 -1.90
C CYS A 86 7.75 -4.97 -3.04
N ARG A 87 7.43 -4.56 -4.26
CA ARG A 87 8.31 -4.83 -5.39
C ARG A 87 9.68 -4.18 -5.19
N ARG A 88 9.69 -2.96 -4.70
CA ARG A 88 10.95 -2.27 -4.44
C ARG A 88 11.72 -2.94 -3.31
N ALA A 89 11.02 -3.41 -2.28
CA ALA A 89 11.67 -4.13 -1.20
C ALA A 89 12.30 -5.43 -1.72
N GLU A 90 11.56 -6.14 -2.54
CA GLU A 90 12.07 -7.38 -3.13
C GLU A 90 13.31 -7.13 -3.96
N ASN A 91 13.31 -6.03 -4.73
CA ASN A 91 14.41 -5.72 -5.61
C ASN A 91 15.71 -5.44 -4.86
N ILE A 92 15.63 -5.04 -3.62
CA ILE A 92 16.84 -4.82 -2.81
C ILE A 92 17.11 -6.00 -1.85
N GLY A 93 16.45 -7.13 -2.07
CA GLY A 93 16.76 -8.35 -1.37
C GLY A 93 16.02 -8.59 -0.08
N ALA A 94 15.02 -7.76 0.23
CA ALA A 94 14.26 -7.92 1.46
C ALA A 94 13.22 -9.02 1.32
N ASN A 95 12.84 -9.60 2.46
CA ASN A 95 11.73 -10.55 2.49
C ASN A 95 10.59 -10.09 3.40
N ALA A 96 10.68 -8.88 3.94
CA ALA A 96 9.62 -8.33 4.75
C ALA A 96 9.72 -6.81 4.76
N VAL A 97 8.59 -6.16 5.06
CA VAL A 97 8.56 -4.71 5.26
C VAL A 97 7.87 -4.46 6.59
N VAL A 98 8.55 -3.78 7.49
CA VAL A 98 8.02 -3.46 8.81
C VAL A 98 7.80 -1.96 8.94
N GLY A 99 7.02 -1.58 9.95
CA GLY A 99 6.77 -0.17 10.21
C GLY A 99 6.03 0.52 9.08
N VAL A 100 5.13 -0.17 8.42
CA VAL A 100 4.44 0.38 7.25
C VAL A 100 3.49 1.48 7.69
N ASP A 101 3.50 2.56 6.93
CA ASP A 101 2.60 3.68 7.10
C ASP A 101 1.98 4.02 5.74
N ILE A 102 0.70 4.39 5.76
CA ILE A 102 0.00 4.72 4.54
C ILE A 102 -0.60 6.11 4.71
N ASP A 103 -0.31 6.98 3.76
CA ASP A 103 -0.82 8.34 3.78
C ASP A 103 -1.65 8.61 2.53
N TYR A 104 -2.64 9.45 2.71
CA TYR A 104 -3.50 9.91 1.62
C TYR A 104 -3.37 11.42 1.55
N GLU A 105 -3.21 11.93 0.33
CA GLU A 105 -3.07 13.37 0.17
C GLU A 105 -3.81 13.82 -1.08
N VAL A 106 -4.61 14.87 -0.93
CA VAL A 106 -5.31 15.45 -2.06
C VAL A 106 -4.38 16.49 -2.68
N ILE A 107 -4.14 16.37 -3.96
CA ILE A 107 -3.19 17.22 -4.67
C ILE A 107 -3.82 17.73 -5.97
N GLY A 108 -3.08 18.60 -6.63
CA GLY A 108 -3.48 19.12 -7.92
C GLY A 108 -4.36 20.33 -7.83
N ALA A 109 -4.53 21.00 -8.96
CA ALA A 109 -5.40 22.15 -9.06
C ALA A 109 -6.83 21.73 -8.77
N ASN A 110 -7.52 22.51 -7.95
CA ASN A 110 -8.90 22.22 -7.56
C ASN A 110 -9.06 20.91 -6.83
N ASN A 111 -7.98 20.44 -6.18
CA ASN A 111 -8.03 19.19 -5.42
C ASN A 111 -8.55 18.03 -6.26
N GLY A 112 -8.08 17.94 -7.51
CA GLY A 112 -8.62 16.97 -8.44
C GLY A 112 -7.91 15.64 -8.45
N MET A 113 -6.87 15.46 -7.64
CA MET A 113 -6.09 14.22 -7.62
C MET A 113 -5.86 13.77 -6.20
N LEU A 114 -5.77 12.46 -6.05
CA LEU A 114 -5.46 11.84 -4.77
C LEU A 114 -4.16 11.06 -4.91
N MET A 115 -3.24 11.31 -4.01
CA MET A 115 -2.02 10.53 -3.91
C MET A 115 -2.11 9.62 -2.69
N VAL A 116 -1.81 8.35 -2.91
CA VAL A 116 -1.69 7.39 -1.83
C VAL A 116 -0.23 6.95 -1.79
N SER A 117 0.38 7.07 -0.63
CA SER A 117 1.76 6.63 -0.48
C SER A 117 1.87 5.63 0.66
N ALA A 118 2.64 4.61 0.42
CA ALA A 118 3.00 3.62 1.42
C ALA A 118 4.50 3.73 1.66
N SER A 119 4.90 3.61 2.92
CA SER A 119 6.32 3.62 3.26
C SER A 119 6.57 2.57 4.32
N GLY A 120 7.81 2.13 4.42
CA GLY A 120 8.18 1.16 5.42
C GLY A 120 9.66 0.88 5.36
N THR A 121 10.10 0.01 6.24
CA THR A 121 11.50 -0.43 6.28
C THR A 121 11.60 -1.83 5.74
N ALA A 122 12.36 -1.97 4.67
CA ALA A 122 12.62 -3.27 4.07
C ALA A 122 13.67 -4.00 4.91
N VAL A 123 13.39 -5.26 5.25
CA VAL A 123 14.28 -6.03 6.12
C VAL A 123 14.42 -7.45 5.58
N VAL A 124 15.49 -8.09 6.00
CA VAL A 124 15.67 -9.53 5.83
C VAL A 124 15.49 -10.16 7.20
N CYS A 125 14.58 -11.11 7.27
CA CYS A 125 14.35 -11.83 8.52
C CYS A 125 14.35 -13.33 8.26
N ASN A 126 14.59 -14.05 9.37
CA ASN A 126 14.54 -15.53 9.33
C ASN A 126 13.12 -16.03 9.40
#